data_4edc5a53fa03233463570e2b6f683403
#
_entry.id   4edc5a53fa03233463570e2b6f683403
#
_cell.length_a   1.000
_cell.length_b   1.000
_cell.length_c   1.000
_cell.angle_alpha   90.00
_cell.angle_beta   90.00
_cell.angle_gamma   90.00
#
_symmetry.space_group_name_H-M   'P 1'
#
loop_
_entity.id
_entity.type
_entity.pdbx_description
1 polymer ?
#
loop_
_entity_poly.entity_id
_entity_poly.type
_entity_poly.pdbx_seq_one_letter_code
_entity_poly.pdbx_strand_id
1 'polypeptide(L)'
;MYIAADAEACVHLVERKVLLHLSEEEKEAVGPHRWVLDTGAMNHMTGSRSVFAELNTGVAGTVKFGDGSVVAIEGKGTVLFACKNGEHRRLDGVYYIPCLTTNIVSLGQMDEDGFKVDIESGILRLYDLQRQLLAKVHRSASRLYFLDMNIAAPVCLTMHVGDVAWR
;
A
#
# COMPACT_ATOMS: atom_id res chain seq x y z
N MET A 1 -5.54 23.53 27.83
CA MET A 1 -5.93 22.66 26.77
C MET A 1 -4.76 22.14 25.97
N TYR A 2 -4.63 20.90 25.88
CA TYR A 2 -3.61 20.31 25.24
C TYR A 2 -4.13 19.56 24.19
N ILE A 3 -3.62 19.72 23.07
CA ILE A 3 -3.58 18.72 22.07
C ILE A 3 -2.60 17.76 22.59
N ALA A 4 -3.06 16.59 22.94
CA ALA A 4 -2.17 15.49 23.12
C ALA A 4 -1.27 15.50 21.90
N ALA A 5 -0.04 15.85 22.11
CA ALA A 5 0.97 15.62 21.09
C ALA A 5 0.73 14.22 20.59
N ASP A 6 0.64 14.06 19.29
CA ASP A 6 0.45 12.77 18.67
C ASP A 6 1.37 11.79 19.38
N ALA A 7 0.75 10.97 20.23
CA ALA A 7 1.52 10.03 21.00
C ALA A 7 2.23 9.15 19.98
N GLU A 8 3.53 9.19 19.99
CA GLU A 8 4.33 8.33 19.15
C GLU A 8 3.85 6.91 19.37
N ALA A 9 3.18 6.37 18.38
CA ALA A 9 2.68 5.01 18.47
C ALA A 9 3.84 4.06 18.16
N CYS A 10 4.16 3.22 19.14
CA CYS A 10 5.14 2.16 18.95
C CYS A 10 4.41 0.87 18.56
N VAL A 11 4.73 0.33 17.40
CA VAL A 11 4.05 -0.82 16.84
C VAL A 11 5.02 -1.98 16.68
N HIS A 12 4.56 -3.18 17.04
CA HIS A 12 5.34 -4.39 16.79
C HIS A 12 4.49 -5.36 15.97
N LEU A 13 4.78 -5.42 14.69
CA LEU A 13 4.06 -6.29 13.77
C LEU A 13 4.77 -7.62 13.59
N VAL A 14 4.00 -8.66 13.32
CA VAL A 14 4.51 -9.98 12.94
C VAL A 14 3.87 -10.38 11.62
N GLU A 15 4.71 -10.58 10.60
CA GLU A 15 4.31 -11.10 9.31
C GLU A 15 4.73 -12.55 9.21
N ARG A 16 3.81 -13.45 8.91
CA ARG A 16 4.11 -14.88 8.79
C ARG A 16 4.87 -15.21 7.53
N LYS A 17 4.69 -14.39 6.50
CA LYS A 17 5.44 -14.58 5.26
C LYS A 17 6.91 -14.20 5.43
N VAL A 18 7.76 -14.75 4.60
CA VAL A 18 9.15 -14.31 4.48
C VAL A 18 9.20 -13.04 3.61
N LEU A 19 10.26 -12.25 3.78
CA LEU A 19 10.52 -11.14 2.89
C LEU A 19 10.52 -11.63 1.44
N LEU A 20 9.77 -10.93 0.59
CA LEU A 20 9.65 -11.32 -0.78
C LEU A 20 10.95 -11.05 -1.52
N HIS A 21 11.55 -12.10 -2.04
CA HIS A 21 12.71 -11.97 -2.89
C HIS A 21 12.26 -12.10 -4.35
N LEU A 22 12.28 -10.98 -5.04
CA LEU A 22 11.99 -10.95 -6.46
C LEU A 22 13.23 -11.36 -7.26
N SER A 23 13.03 -12.00 -8.41
CA SER A 23 14.11 -12.23 -9.37
C SER A 23 14.64 -10.88 -9.89
N GLU A 24 15.84 -10.86 -10.46
CA GLU A 24 16.41 -9.61 -10.99
C GLU A 24 15.51 -9.02 -12.10
N GLU A 25 14.93 -9.87 -12.95
CA GLU A 25 13.99 -9.45 -13.99
C GLU A 25 12.72 -8.81 -13.39
N GLU A 26 12.20 -9.40 -12.31
CA GLU A 26 11.04 -8.86 -11.61
C GLU A 26 11.38 -7.55 -10.90
N LYS A 27 12.59 -7.40 -10.38
CA LYS A 27 13.04 -6.15 -9.75
C LYS A 27 13.18 -5.03 -10.76
N GLU A 28 13.71 -5.33 -11.95
CA GLU A 28 13.82 -4.34 -13.03
C GLU A 28 12.45 -3.91 -13.54
N ALA A 29 11.47 -4.81 -13.52
CA ALA A 29 10.10 -4.51 -13.88
C ALA A 29 9.33 -3.76 -12.79
N VAL A 30 9.86 -3.74 -11.55
CA VAL A 30 9.19 -3.10 -10.42
C VAL A 30 9.58 -1.64 -10.34
N GLY A 31 8.78 -0.80 -10.96
CA GLY A 31 8.84 0.63 -10.71
C GLY A 31 8.15 0.99 -9.37
N PRO A 32 8.23 2.26 -8.92
CA PRO A 32 7.60 2.71 -7.68
C PRO A 32 6.08 2.60 -7.69
N HIS A 33 5.50 2.31 -8.85
CA HIS A 33 4.06 2.21 -9.04
C HIS A 33 3.56 0.76 -9.04
N ARG A 34 4.47 -0.21 -9.04
CA ARG A 34 4.07 -1.63 -9.07
C ARG A 34 3.94 -2.20 -7.67
N TRP A 35 2.79 -2.78 -7.40
CA TRP A 35 2.45 -3.38 -6.12
C TRP A 35 2.18 -4.86 -6.28
N VAL A 36 2.59 -5.65 -5.30
CA VAL A 36 2.24 -7.06 -5.22
C VAL A 36 0.94 -7.19 -4.44
N LEU A 37 -0.06 -7.85 -5.03
CA LEU A 37 -1.31 -8.19 -4.36
C LEU A 37 -1.12 -9.55 -3.69
N ASP A 38 -1.07 -9.56 -2.35
CA ASP A 38 -0.58 -10.71 -1.60
C ASP A 38 -1.60 -11.21 -0.59
N THR A 39 -1.99 -12.48 -0.72
CA THR A 39 -2.87 -13.16 0.24
C THR A 39 -2.14 -13.54 1.53
N GLY A 40 -0.82 -13.62 1.47
CA GLY A 40 0.02 -14.01 2.60
C GLY A 40 0.45 -12.85 3.49
N ALA A 41 0.32 -11.61 3.02
CA ALA A 41 0.66 -10.43 3.80
C ALA A 41 -0.48 -10.03 4.73
N MET A 42 -0.16 -9.66 5.95
CA MET A 42 -1.15 -9.23 6.94
C MET A 42 -1.40 -7.72 6.90
N ASN A 43 -0.45 -6.96 6.35
CA ASN A 43 -0.53 -5.50 6.29
C ASN A 43 -0.09 -4.96 4.94
N HIS A 44 -0.63 -3.80 4.55
CA HIS A 44 -0.08 -3.04 3.43
C HIS A 44 1.25 -2.45 3.84
N MET A 45 2.25 -2.54 2.98
CA MET A 45 3.60 -2.07 3.27
C MET A 45 4.28 -1.53 2.03
N THR A 46 5.07 -0.48 2.19
CA THR A 46 5.91 0.06 1.12
C THR A 46 7.21 0.62 1.66
N GLY A 47 8.27 0.53 0.89
CA GLY A 47 9.54 1.18 1.16
C GLY A 47 9.69 2.55 0.49
N SER A 48 8.68 3.00 -0.26
CA SER A 48 8.74 4.24 -1.01
C SER A 48 7.98 5.36 -0.30
N ARG A 49 8.69 6.32 0.25
CA ARG A 49 8.08 7.50 0.89
C ARG A 49 7.25 8.32 -0.10
N SER A 50 7.67 8.39 -1.36
CA SER A 50 7.05 9.24 -2.37
C SER A 50 5.63 8.84 -2.76
N VAL A 51 5.19 7.61 -2.46
CA VAL A 51 3.85 7.15 -2.81
C VAL A 51 2.76 7.64 -1.83
N PHE A 52 3.17 8.13 -0.66
CA PHE A 52 2.22 8.57 0.35
C PHE A 52 1.65 9.94 0.04
N ALA A 53 0.34 10.06 0.10
CA ALA A 53 -0.37 11.33 0.12
C ALA A 53 -0.34 11.93 1.53
N GLU A 54 -0.47 11.08 2.54
CA GLU A 54 -0.40 11.44 3.95
C GLU A 54 0.46 10.40 4.65
N LEU A 55 1.43 10.84 5.41
CA LEU A 55 2.31 9.96 6.18
C LEU A 55 2.49 10.47 7.60
N ASN A 56 2.10 9.67 8.57
CA ASN A 56 2.34 9.93 9.98
C ASN A 56 3.66 9.28 10.42
N THR A 57 4.70 10.08 10.53
CA THR A 57 6.03 9.63 10.98
C THR A 57 6.13 9.42 12.48
N GLY A 58 5.10 9.77 13.24
CA GLY A 58 4.99 9.45 14.66
C GLY A 58 4.68 7.98 14.94
N VAL A 59 4.32 7.20 13.92
CA VAL A 59 4.17 5.76 14.04
C VAL A 59 5.52 5.12 13.76
N ALA A 60 6.10 4.47 14.74
CA ALA A 60 7.39 3.80 14.63
C ALA A 60 7.30 2.41 15.24
N GLY A 61 8.25 1.57 14.96
CA GLY A 61 8.31 0.23 15.52
C GLY A 61 9.06 -0.75 14.63
N THR A 62 8.66 -1.99 14.69
CA THR A 62 9.32 -3.06 13.94
C THR A 62 8.31 -4.02 13.34
N VAL A 63 8.70 -4.67 12.26
CA VAL A 63 8.02 -5.83 11.72
C VAL A 63 8.98 -7.01 11.70
N LYS A 64 8.52 -8.14 12.20
CA LYS A 64 9.25 -9.40 12.17
C LYS A 64 8.63 -10.29 11.09
N PHE A 65 9.45 -10.73 10.16
CA PHE A 65 9.03 -11.63 9.09
C PHE A 65 9.22 -13.10 9.47
N GLY A 66 8.61 -13.99 8.72
CA GLY A 66 8.64 -15.43 8.98
C GLY A 66 10.02 -16.07 8.93
N ASP A 67 10.99 -15.45 8.25
CA ASP A 67 12.38 -15.87 8.22
C ASP A 67 13.21 -15.38 9.42
N GLY A 68 12.58 -14.68 10.36
CA GLY A 68 13.23 -14.10 11.54
C GLY A 68 13.79 -12.70 11.33
N SER A 69 13.80 -12.17 10.11
CA SER A 69 14.27 -10.81 9.88
C SER A 69 13.36 -9.79 10.56
N VAL A 70 13.96 -8.75 11.15
CA VAL A 70 13.27 -7.68 11.84
C VAL A 70 13.70 -6.36 11.19
N VAL A 71 12.74 -5.58 10.75
CA VAL A 71 12.99 -4.32 10.07
C VAL A 71 12.20 -3.18 10.69
N ALA A 72 12.73 -1.97 10.57
CA ALA A 72 12.14 -0.79 11.19
C ALA A 72 10.94 -0.25 10.40
N ILE A 73 9.88 0.12 11.13
CA ILE A 73 8.75 0.90 10.64
C ILE A 73 9.04 2.36 10.95
N GLU A 74 8.91 3.25 9.97
CA GLU A 74 9.16 4.68 10.12
C GLU A 74 7.93 5.55 9.83
N GLY A 75 6.78 4.95 9.69
CA GLY A 75 5.53 5.67 9.51
C GLY A 75 4.35 4.78 9.13
N LYS A 76 3.17 5.39 9.08
CA LYS A 76 1.94 4.77 8.61
C LYS A 76 1.10 5.84 7.94
N GLY A 77 0.52 5.53 6.83
CA GLY A 77 -0.22 6.54 6.09
C GLY A 77 -1.15 6.02 5.02
N THR A 78 -1.52 6.94 4.14
CA THR A 78 -2.48 6.71 3.06
C THR A 78 -1.82 6.94 1.71
N VAL A 79 -2.08 6.04 0.79
CA VAL A 79 -1.69 6.16 -0.60
C VAL A 79 -2.95 6.47 -1.42
N LEU A 80 -2.89 7.51 -2.26
CA LEU A 80 -3.95 7.81 -3.20
C LEU A 80 -3.56 7.30 -4.57
N PHE A 81 -4.48 6.66 -5.23
CA PHE A 81 -4.27 6.19 -6.60
C PHE A 81 -5.44 6.58 -7.50
N ALA A 82 -5.11 6.86 -8.76
CA ALA A 82 -6.09 7.22 -9.77
C ALA A 82 -6.61 5.98 -10.48
N CYS A 83 -7.92 5.86 -10.58
CA CYS A 83 -8.59 4.84 -11.35
C CYS A 83 -8.75 5.28 -12.82
N LYS A 84 -9.02 4.32 -13.70
CA LYS A 84 -9.19 4.60 -15.13
C LYS A 84 -10.33 5.60 -15.46
N ASN A 85 -11.33 5.68 -14.58
CA ASN A 85 -12.44 6.61 -14.73
C ASN A 85 -12.12 8.03 -14.21
N GLY A 86 -10.90 8.29 -13.78
CA GLY A 86 -10.47 9.59 -13.22
C GLY A 86 -10.76 9.76 -11.73
N GLU A 87 -11.44 8.83 -11.10
CA GLU A 87 -11.69 8.89 -9.68
C GLU A 87 -10.43 8.50 -8.90
N HIS A 88 -10.29 9.08 -7.72
CA HIS A 88 -9.21 8.71 -6.81
C HIS A 88 -9.74 7.78 -5.74
N ARG A 89 -8.94 6.79 -5.39
CA ARG A 89 -9.22 5.85 -4.32
C ARG A 89 -8.10 5.92 -3.29
N ARG A 90 -8.43 5.58 -2.06
CA ARG A 90 -7.49 5.57 -0.94
C ARG A 90 -7.12 4.16 -0.58
N LEU A 91 -5.84 3.94 -0.35
CA LEU A 91 -5.34 2.76 0.34
C LEU A 91 -4.85 3.23 1.71
N ASP A 92 -5.65 2.99 2.74
CA ASP A 92 -5.35 3.41 4.11
C ASP A 92 -4.53 2.37 4.85
N GLY A 93 -3.87 2.78 5.92
CA GLY A 93 -3.18 1.87 6.80
C GLY A 93 -1.94 1.22 6.20
N VAL A 94 -1.23 1.95 5.34
CA VAL A 94 0.01 1.47 4.72
C VAL A 94 1.21 1.81 5.60
N TYR A 95 1.99 0.80 5.97
CA TYR A 95 3.20 1.01 6.75
C TYR A 95 4.37 1.40 5.87
N TYR A 96 5.09 2.43 6.29
CA TYR A 96 6.33 2.86 5.64
C TYR A 96 7.51 2.12 6.27
N ILE A 97 8.15 1.28 5.49
CA ILE A 97 9.26 0.43 5.90
C ILE A 97 10.41 0.64 4.90
N PRO A 98 11.30 1.61 5.14
CA PRO A 98 12.29 2.04 4.14
C PRO A 98 13.17 0.96 3.55
N CYS A 99 13.41 -0.11 4.29
CA CYS A 99 14.26 -1.19 3.79
C CYS A 99 13.57 -2.13 2.80
N LEU A 100 12.24 -2.01 2.63
CA LEU A 100 11.53 -2.83 1.65
C LEU A 100 11.79 -2.34 0.24
N THR A 101 12.06 -3.27 -0.65
CA THR A 101 12.21 -3.00 -2.08
C THR A 101 10.92 -3.27 -2.86
N THR A 102 9.89 -3.76 -2.19
CA THR A 102 8.63 -4.19 -2.81
C THR A 102 7.47 -3.47 -2.15
N ASN A 103 6.52 -3.02 -2.95
CA ASN A 103 5.25 -2.48 -2.46
C ASN A 103 4.25 -3.62 -2.34
N ILE A 104 3.59 -3.73 -1.21
CA ILE A 104 2.70 -4.86 -0.89
C ILE A 104 1.30 -4.38 -0.51
N VAL A 105 0.31 -4.90 -1.21
CA VAL A 105 -1.10 -4.78 -0.80
C VAL A 105 -1.49 -6.08 -0.12
N SER A 106 -1.93 -6.02 1.12
CA SER A 106 -2.51 -7.15 1.82
C SER A 106 -3.95 -7.36 1.34
N LEU A 107 -4.19 -8.47 0.67
CA LEU A 107 -5.55 -8.82 0.22
C LEU A 107 -6.46 -9.15 1.41
N GLY A 108 -5.89 -9.69 2.49
CA GLY A 108 -6.64 -9.92 3.73
C GLY A 108 -7.13 -8.61 4.36
N GLN A 109 -6.29 -7.59 4.40
CA GLN A 109 -6.69 -6.27 4.89
C GLN A 109 -7.75 -5.63 3.98
N MET A 110 -7.63 -5.78 2.67
CA MET A 110 -8.64 -5.30 1.72
C MET A 110 -10.00 -5.96 1.99
N ASP A 111 -10.01 -7.26 2.22
CA ASP A 111 -11.23 -7.99 2.54
C ASP A 111 -11.86 -7.50 3.87
N GLU A 112 -11.05 -7.29 4.89
CA GLU A 112 -11.51 -6.72 6.15
C GLU A 112 -12.12 -5.34 5.98
N ASP A 113 -11.58 -4.53 5.08
CA ASP A 113 -12.04 -3.18 4.77
C ASP A 113 -13.28 -3.17 3.85
N GLY A 114 -13.80 -4.33 3.48
CA GLY A 114 -15.04 -4.48 2.72
C GLY A 114 -14.88 -4.60 1.20
N PHE A 115 -13.66 -4.59 0.69
CA PHE A 115 -13.41 -4.84 -0.73
C PHE A 115 -13.64 -6.32 -1.02
N LYS A 116 -14.07 -6.64 -2.23
CA LYS A 116 -14.19 -8.02 -2.65
C LYS A 116 -12.97 -8.44 -3.46
N VAL A 117 -12.38 -9.54 -3.05
CA VAL A 117 -11.26 -10.17 -3.75
C VAL A 117 -11.70 -11.52 -4.31
N ASP A 118 -11.50 -11.70 -5.61
CA ASP A 118 -11.87 -12.94 -6.29
C ASP A 118 -10.67 -13.42 -7.09
N ILE A 119 -10.26 -14.66 -6.85
CA ILE A 119 -9.16 -15.30 -7.56
C ILE A 119 -9.66 -16.60 -8.18
N GLU A 120 -9.66 -16.63 -9.50
CA GLU A 120 -10.13 -17.80 -10.22
C GLU A 120 -9.34 -17.98 -11.52
N SER A 121 -8.89 -19.18 -11.77
CA SER A 121 -8.21 -19.55 -13.03
C SER A 121 -7.01 -18.64 -13.38
N GLY A 122 -6.24 -18.24 -12.39
CA GLY A 122 -5.07 -17.36 -12.57
C GLY A 122 -5.40 -15.89 -12.82
N ILE A 123 -6.63 -15.49 -12.54
CA ILE A 123 -7.06 -14.08 -12.65
C ILE A 123 -7.54 -13.60 -11.30
N LEU A 124 -6.97 -12.50 -10.84
CA LEU A 124 -7.41 -11.80 -9.64
C LEU A 124 -8.25 -10.60 -10.03
N ARG A 125 -9.44 -10.50 -9.44
CA ARG A 125 -10.32 -9.35 -9.59
C ARG A 125 -10.54 -8.71 -8.24
N LEU A 126 -10.39 -7.40 -8.19
CA LEU A 126 -10.61 -6.59 -6.99
C LEU A 126 -11.78 -5.65 -7.25
N TYR A 127 -12.75 -5.67 -6.34
CA TYR A 127 -13.95 -4.84 -6.43
C TYR A 127 -14.03 -3.90 -5.24
N ASP A 128 -14.55 -2.70 -5.45
CA ASP A 128 -14.76 -1.72 -4.38
C ASP A 128 -15.96 -2.05 -3.48
N LEU A 129 -16.25 -1.14 -2.54
CA LEU A 129 -17.36 -1.31 -1.61
C LEU A 129 -18.73 -1.36 -2.30
N GLN A 130 -18.83 -0.76 -3.49
CA GLN A 130 -20.04 -0.79 -4.32
C GLN A 130 -20.03 -1.94 -5.33
N ARG A 131 -19.06 -2.84 -5.23
CA ARG A 131 -18.88 -3.98 -6.13
C ARG A 131 -18.54 -3.61 -7.58
N GLN A 132 -17.96 -2.44 -7.78
CA GLN A 132 -17.41 -2.04 -9.06
C GLN A 132 -15.99 -2.59 -9.21
N LEU A 133 -15.66 -3.07 -10.39
CA LEU A 133 -14.34 -3.63 -10.67
C LEU A 133 -13.26 -2.55 -10.63
N LEU A 134 -12.33 -2.68 -9.70
CA LEU A 134 -11.17 -1.78 -9.58
C LEU A 134 -9.96 -2.26 -10.36
N ALA A 135 -9.70 -3.56 -10.32
CA ALA A 135 -8.55 -4.15 -10.94
C ALA A 135 -8.80 -5.58 -11.38
N LYS A 136 -8.20 -5.95 -12.50
CA LYS A 136 -8.17 -7.30 -13.01
C LYS A 136 -6.75 -7.58 -13.46
N VAL A 137 -6.10 -8.53 -12.81
CA VAL A 137 -4.71 -8.86 -13.09
C VAL A 137 -4.51 -10.36 -13.32
N HIS A 138 -3.62 -10.68 -14.23
CA HIS A 138 -3.27 -12.06 -14.51
C HIS A 138 -2.08 -12.47 -13.65
N ARG A 139 -2.09 -13.71 -13.20
CA ARG A 139 -0.99 -14.29 -12.44
C ARG A 139 0.28 -14.30 -13.30
N SER A 140 1.39 -13.85 -12.74
CA SER A 140 2.70 -13.88 -13.39
C SER A 140 3.26 -15.30 -13.44
N ALA A 141 4.35 -15.48 -14.19
CA ALA A 141 5.07 -16.74 -14.26
C ALA A 141 5.61 -17.21 -12.89
N SER A 142 5.92 -16.26 -12.01
CA SER A 142 6.34 -16.51 -10.62
C SER A 142 5.18 -16.77 -9.67
N ARG A 143 3.95 -16.83 -10.17
CA ARG A 143 2.71 -17.04 -9.41
C ARG A 143 2.35 -15.87 -8.50
N LEU A 144 2.80 -14.68 -8.84
CA LEU A 144 2.45 -13.44 -8.15
C LEU A 144 1.42 -12.65 -8.96
N TYR A 145 0.68 -11.79 -8.27
CA TYR A 145 -0.24 -10.85 -8.89
C TYR A 145 0.32 -9.46 -8.71
N PHE A 146 0.62 -8.77 -9.81
CA PHE A 146 1.15 -7.42 -9.78
C PHE A 146 0.11 -6.42 -10.27
N LEU A 147 0.01 -5.29 -9.59
CA LEU A 147 -0.86 -4.20 -9.99
C LEU A 147 -0.03 -2.92 -10.14
N ASP A 148 -0.12 -2.29 -11.31
CA ASP A 148 0.46 -0.98 -11.50
C ASP A 148 -0.55 0.08 -11.04
N MET A 149 -0.17 0.85 -10.00
CA MET A 149 -1.01 1.90 -9.47
C MET A 149 -0.55 3.25 -9.96
N ASN A 150 -1.48 4.05 -10.47
CA ASN A 150 -1.20 5.44 -10.79
C ASN A 150 -1.32 6.24 -9.50
N ILE A 151 -0.19 6.60 -8.93
CA ILE A 151 -0.15 7.33 -7.67
C ILE A 151 -0.54 8.80 -7.90
N ALA A 152 -1.53 9.28 -7.15
CA ALA A 152 -1.95 10.66 -7.21
C ALA A 152 -1.05 11.56 -6.38
N ALA A 153 -0.67 12.69 -6.94
CA ALA A 153 0.19 13.65 -6.25
C ALA A 153 -0.61 14.51 -5.26
N PRO A 154 -0.15 14.67 -4.01
CA PRO A 154 -0.85 15.49 -3.02
C PRO A 154 -0.82 16.98 -3.34
N VAL A 155 0.05 17.42 -4.24
CA VAL A 155 0.20 18.81 -4.64
C VAL A 155 -1.09 19.43 -5.18
N CYS A 156 -1.93 18.64 -5.83
CA CYS A 156 -3.20 19.12 -6.37
C CYS A 156 -4.16 19.62 -5.28
N LEU A 157 -4.14 19.01 -4.10
CA LEU A 157 -4.98 19.41 -2.98
C LEU A 157 -4.53 20.77 -2.42
N THR A 158 -3.23 21.00 -2.36
CA THR A 158 -2.66 22.25 -1.88
C THR A 158 -3.00 23.41 -2.80
N MET A 159 -2.91 23.22 -4.10
CA MET A 159 -3.26 24.23 -5.09
C MET A 159 -4.75 24.59 -5.04
N HIS A 160 -5.59 23.61 -4.88
CA HIS A 160 -7.03 23.84 -4.79
C HIS A 160 -7.41 24.66 -3.57
N VAL A 161 -6.81 24.40 -2.43
CA VAL A 161 -7.02 25.17 -1.20
C VAL A 161 -6.52 26.61 -1.38
N GLY A 162 -5.40 26.78 -2.02
CA GLY A 162 -4.85 28.11 -2.32
C GLY A 162 -5.78 28.92 -3.21
N ASP A 163 -6.33 28.30 -4.23
CA ASP A 163 -7.26 28.98 -5.13
C ASP A 163 -8.53 29.42 -4.43
N VAL A 164 -9.06 28.62 -3.54
CA VAL A 164 -10.23 28.95 -2.77
C VAL A 164 -9.98 30.13 -1.82
N ALA A 165 -8.79 30.19 -1.24
CA ALA A 165 -8.45 31.24 -0.30
C ALA A 165 -8.40 32.64 -0.92
N TRP A 166 -8.25 32.72 -2.25
CA TRP A 166 -8.14 34.01 -2.92
C TRP A 166 -9.46 34.55 -3.43
N ARG A 167 -10.51 33.82 -3.24
CA ARG A 167 -11.86 34.17 -3.68
C ARG A 167 -12.79 34.47 -2.52
#